data_431994ad26bbe67512773a89f7435922
#
_entry.id   431994ad26bbe67512773a89f7435922
#
_cell.length_a   1.000
_cell.length_b   1.000
_cell.length_c   1.000
_cell.angle_alpha   90.00
_cell.angle_beta   90.00
_cell.angle_gamma   90.00
#
_symmetry.space_group_name_H-M   'P 1'
#
loop_
_entity.id
_entity.type
_entity.pdbx_description
1 polymer ?
#
loop_
_entity_poly.entity_id
_entity_poly.type
_entity_poly.pdbx_seq_one_letter_code
_entity_poly.pdbx_strand_id
1 'polypeptide(L)'
;RGLILRGIKMWNEEMIINLFFQKHKKERLLWELSTNKREEALKSLHDLKYVKKEIMHPIPYYTEKYLEKELKKFGNFTNVYYMGLSYTGMLPLKKAIERSREEDEGCIIYCGEGIGYCHTDHEEGAPLAYLLKVKNYRDIEKNYDCTFGTEGIEEWMLHE
;
A
#
# COMPACT_ATOMS: atom_id res chain seq x y z
N ARG A 1 19.13 6.71 14.18
CA ARG A 1 18.49 7.08 12.92
C ARG A 1 17.86 5.92 12.18
N GLY A 2 18.62 4.85 11.99
CA GLY A 2 18.08 3.66 11.36
C GLY A 2 16.93 3.06 12.10
N LEU A 3 16.94 3.13 13.44
CA LEU A 3 15.85 2.65 14.25
C LEU A 3 14.60 3.47 14.07
N ILE A 4 14.74 4.79 13.96
CA ILE A 4 13.60 5.68 13.77
C ILE A 4 12.95 5.42 12.41
N LEU A 5 13.76 5.31 11.36
CA LEU A 5 13.25 5.02 10.02
C LEU A 5 12.57 3.65 9.97
N ARG A 6 13.14 2.67 10.67
CA ARG A 6 12.55 1.34 10.77
C ARG A 6 11.19 1.40 11.48
N GLY A 7 11.10 2.16 12.56
CA GLY A 7 9.84 2.33 13.28
C GLY A 7 8.77 2.98 12.43
N ILE A 8 9.13 4.01 11.67
CA ILE A 8 8.21 4.68 10.76
C ILE A 8 7.72 3.72 9.68
N LYS A 9 8.63 2.95 9.11
CA LYS A 9 8.29 1.96 8.11
C LYS A 9 7.29 0.94 8.64
N MET A 10 7.52 0.43 9.85
CA MET A 10 6.61 -0.52 10.49
C MET A 10 5.25 0.12 10.79
N TRP A 11 5.23 1.37 11.22
CA TRP A 11 3.98 2.09 11.45
C TRP A 11 3.17 2.22 10.18
N ASN A 12 3.82 2.58 9.08
CA ASN A 12 3.14 2.71 7.80
C ASN A 12 2.53 1.39 7.37
N GLU A 13 3.27 0.32 7.50
CA GLU A 13 2.81 -1.02 7.12
C GLU A 13 1.67 -1.49 8.03
N GLU A 14 1.79 -1.26 9.33
CA GLU A 14 0.72 -1.60 10.26
C GLU A 14 -0.57 -0.88 9.91
N MET A 15 -0.47 0.42 9.63
CA MET A 15 -1.63 1.21 9.24
C MET A 15 -2.26 0.68 7.96
N ILE A 16 -1.44 0.38 6.95
CA ILE A 16 -1.91 -0.15 5.67
C ILE A 16 -2.64 -1.47 5.86
N ILE A 17 -2.10 -2.36 6.68
CA ILE A 17 -2.74 -3.63 6.97
C ILE A 17 -4.07 -3.42 7.68
N ASN A 18 -4.11 -2.49 8.63
CA ASN A 18 -5.36 -2.17 9.34
C ASN A 18 -6.42 -1.56 8.42
N LEU A 19 -5.99 -0.80 7.42
CA LEU A 19 -6.91 -0.20 6.47
C LEU A 19 -7.52 -1.22 5.50
N PHE A 20 -6.70 -2.12 4.99
CA PHE A 20 -7.07 -2.90 3.81
C PHE A 20 -7.42 -4.37 4.08
N PHE A 21 -6.92 -4.95 5.16
CA PHE A 21 -7.06 -6.39 5.38
C PHE A 21 -8.16 -6.75 6.36
N GLN A 22 -8.73 -7.93 6.19
CA GLN A 22 -9.75 -8.46 7.08
C GLN A 22 -9.19 -8.67 8.48
N LYS A 23 -10.01 -8.37 9.48
CA LYS A 23 -9.60 -8.35 10.88
C LYS A 23 -8.92 -9.63 11.34
N HIS A 24 -9.44 -10.77 10.92
CA HIS A 24 -8.93 -12.07 11.40
C HIS A 24 -7.53 -12.43 10.86
N LYS A 25 -7.02 -11.69 9.89
CA LYS A 25 -5.70 -11.94 9.30
C LYS A 25 -4.65 -10.90 9.68
N LYS A 26 -5.08 -9.81 10.30
CA LYS A 26 -4.17 -8.69 10.59
C LYS A 26 -3.03 -9.07 11.51
N GLU A 27 -3.32 -9.73 12.62
CA GLU A 27 -2.29 -10.05 13.61
C GLU A 27 -1.22 -10.97 13.03
N ARG A 28 -1.64 -11.97 12.30
CA ARG A 28 -0.70 -12.92 11.68
C ARG A 28 0.19 -12.22 10.67
N LEU A 29 -0.41 -11.40 9.81
CA LEU A 29 0.34 -10.70 8.78
C LEU A 29 1.31 -9.70 9.39
N LEU A 30 0.89 -8.97 10.40
CA LEU A 30 1.78 -8.02 11.10
C LEU A 30 2.95 -8.73 11.77
N TRP A 31 2.68 -9.88 12.38
CA TRP A 31 3.75 -10.67 12.98
C TRP A 31 4.74 -11.14 11.91
N GLU A 32 4.26 -11.65 10.79
CA GLU A 32 5.12 -12.10 9.71
C GLU A 32 5.97 -10.96 9.15
N LEU A 33 5.37 -9.80 8.95
CA LEU A 33 6.09 -8.63 8.43
C LEU A 33 7.20 -8.14 9.36
N SER A 34 7.08 -8.38 10.66
CA SER A 34 8.05 -7.94 11.66
C SER A 34 9.10 -8.99 12.02
N THR A 35 9.05 -10.16 11.40
CA THR A 35 9.94 -11.26 11.72
C THR A 35 10.73 -11.72 10.50
N ASN A 36 11.45 -12.85 10.65
CA ASN A 36 12.18 -13.45 9.54
C ASN A 36 11.26 -14.06 8.47
N LYS A 37 9.96 -14.03 8.70
CA LYS A 37 8.96 -14.46 7.72
C LYS A 37 8.47 -13.31 6.82
N ARG A 38 9.09 -12.15 6.94
CA ARG A 38 8.69 -10.96 6.19
C ARG A 38 8.67 -11.18 4.67
N GLU A 39 9.67 -11.85 4.14
CA GLU A 39 9.72 -12.11 2.69
C GLU A 39 8.55 -12.96 2.24
N GLU A 40 8.19 -13.98 3.02
CA GLU A 40 7.04 -14.82 2.71
C GLU A 40 5.74 -14.04 2.76
N ALA A 41 5.61 -13.12 3.72
CA ALA A 41 4.44 -12.27 3.83
C ALA A 41 4.30 -11.36 2.61
N LEU A 42 5.41 -10.77 2.17
CA LEU A 42 5.40 -9.91 0.99
C LEU A 42 5.07 -10.68 -0.29
N LYS A 43 5.55 -11.92 -0.40
CA LYS A 43 5.18 -12.78 -1.52
C LYS A 43 3.68 -13.09 -1.54
N SER A 44 3.06 -13.22 -0.37
CA SER A 44 1.64 -13.56 -0.28
C SER A 44 0.71 -12.40 -0.62
N LEU A 45 1.23 -11.21 -0.88
CA LEU A 45 0.40 -10.06 -1.26
C LEU A 45 -0.33 -10.28 -2.59
N HIS A 46 0.10 -11.23 -3.40
CA HIS A 46 -0.64 -11.59 -4.59
C HIS A 46 -1.98 -12.26 -4.29
N ASP A 47 -2.14 -12.78 -3.08
CA ASP A 47 -3.36 -13.45 -2.67
C ASP A 47 -4.30 -12.45 -2.02
N LEU A 48 -5.15 -11.85 -2.83
CA LEU A 48 -6.03 -10.76 -2.40
C LEU A 48 -7.28 -11.22 -1.65
N LYS A 49 -7.39 -12.52 -1.35
CA LYS A 49 -8.59 -13.04 -0.65
C LYS A 49 -8.76 -12.48 0.76
N TYR A 50 -7.69 -11.99 1.37
CA TYR A 50 -7.74 -11.43 2.73
C TYR A 50 -7.93 -9.92 2.74
N VAL A 51 -7.94 -9.27 1.59
CA VAL A 51 -8.29 -7.86 1.47
C VAL A 51 -9.80 -7.73 1.62
N LYS A 52 -10.24 -6.66 2.29
CA LYS A 52 -11.67 -6.41 2.45
C LYS A 52 -12.34 -6.26 1.09
N LYS A 53 -13.35 -7.08 0.82
CA LYS A 53 -13.98 -7.10 -0.51
C LYS A 53 -14.72 -5.81 -0.82
N GLU A 54 -15.31 -5.18 0.20
CA GLU A 54 -16.10 -3.95 0.02
C GLU A 54 -15.28 -2.75 -0.41
N ILE A 55 -13.96 -2.79 -0.25
CA ILE A 55 -13.10 -1.67 -0.64
C ILE A 55 -12.44 -1.87 -2.00
N MET A 56 -12.60 -3.04 -2.61
CA MET A 56 -11.93 -3.40 -3.86
C MET A 56 -12.77 -3.01 -5.07
N HIS A 57 -12.21 -2.17 -5.94
CA HIS A 57 -12.87 -1.74 -7.18
C HIS A 57 -12.00 -2.13 -8.36
N PRO A 58 -12.43 -3.08 -9.21
CA PRO A 58 -11.60 -3.54 -10.32
C PRO A 58 -11.23 -2.43 -11.29
N ILE A 59 -10.00 -2.47 -11.77
CA ILE A 59 -9.52 -1.56 -12.79
C ILE A 59 -9.50 -2.33 -14.11
N PRO A 60 -10.37 -1.95 -15.07
CA PRO A 60 -10.50 -2.71 -16.33
C PRO A 60 -9.34 -2.47 -17.29
N TYR A 61 -8.62 -1.38 -17.12
CA TYR A 61 -7.51 -1.02 -17.98
C TYR A 61 -6.27 -0.79 -17.16
N TYR A 62 -5.15 -1.32 -17.60
CA TYR A 62 -3.91 -1.22 -16.86
C TYR A 62 -2.79 -0.62 -17.70
N THR A 63 -2.73 0.71 -17.71
CA THR A 63 -1.55 1.45 -18.16
C THR A 63 -1.11 2.36 -17.04
N GLU A 64 0.17 2.71 -17.04
CA GLU A 64 0.69 3.62 -16.02
C GLU A 64 -0.06 4.95 -16.00
N LYS A 65 -0.31 5.50 -17.17
CA LYS A 65 -1.05 6.76 -17.30
C LYS A 65 -2.47 6.66 -16.77
N TYR A 66 -3.14 5.58 -17.09
CA TYR A 66 -4.51 5.37 -16.63
C TYR A 66 -4.56 5.27 -15.12
N LEU A 67 -3.68 4.47 -14.53
CA LEU A 67 -3.65 4.28 -13.09
C LEU A 67 -3.32 5.58 -12.36
N GLU A 68 -2.31 6.31 -12.85
CA GLU A 68 -1.95 7.60 -12.26
C GLU A 68 -3.13 8.56 -12.28
N LYS A 69 -3.82 8.65 -13.42
CA LYS A 69 -4.97 9.51 -13.58
C LYS A 69 -6.11 9.13 -12.63
N GLU A 70 -6.39 7.83 -12.51
CA GLU A 70 -7.44 7.36 -11.63
C GLU A 70 -7.14 7.67 -10.17
N LEU A 71 -5.92 7.46 -9.73
CA LEU A 71 -5.53 7.76 -8.35
C LEU A 71 -5.61 9.26 -8.07
N LYS A 72 -5.19 10.09 -9.00
CA LYS A 72 -5.21 11.54 -8.83
C LYS A 72 -6.60 12.15 -8.79
N LYS A 73 -7.63 11.41 -9.17
CA LYS A 73 -9.01 11.86 -8.99
C LYS A 73 -9.38 12.01 -7.52
N PHE A 74 -8.69 11.30 -6.63
CA PHE A 74 -9.01 11.27 -5.21
C PHE A 74 -8.12 12.16 -4.35
N GLY A 75 -7.05 12.70 -4.91
CA GLY A 75 -6.16 13.57 -4.18
C GLY A 75 -4.90 13.86 -4.97
N ASN A 76 -4.20 14.92 -4.57
CA ASN A 76 -2.95 15.30 -5.20
C ASN A 76 -1.78 14.56 -4.55
N PHE A 77 -1.74 13.26 -4.74
CA PHE A 77 -0.75 12.40 -4.10
C PHE A 77 0.62 12.57 -4.76
N THR A 78 1.64 12.83 -3.96
CA THR A 78 3.01 12.99 -4.45
C THR A 78 3.89 11.83 -4.04
N ASN A 79 3.92 11.52 -2.76
CA ASN A 79 4.68 10.40 -2.22
C ASN A 79 3.72 9.36 -1.64
N VAL A 80 3.99 8.10 -1.93
CA VAL A 80 3.13 6.99 -1.54
C VAL A 80 3.96 5.91 -0.89
N TYR A 81 3.32 5.01 -0.16
CA TYR A 81 4.03 3.87 0.42
C TYR A 81 3.83 2.64 -0.47
N TYR A 82 4.95 2.06 -0.88
CA TYR A 82 4.96 0.86 -1.72
C TYR A 82 5.28 -0.36 -0.87
N MET A 83 4.48 -1.42 -1.00
CA MET A 83 4.73 -2.72 -0.37
C MET A 83 4.74 -3.81 -1.42
N GLY A 84 5.88 -4.39 -1.65
CA GLY A 84 6.02 -5.53 -2.54
C GLY A 84 7.32 -6.26 -2.24
N LEU A 85 7.50 -7.43 -2.81
CA LEU A 85 8.70 -8.22 -2.56
C LEU A 85 9.96 -7.49 -2.97
N SER A 86 9.91 -6.75 -4.08
CA SER A 86 11.09 -6.07 -4.63
C SER A 86 11.48 -4.83 -3.85
N TYR A 87 10.55 -4.24 -3.12
CA TYR A 87 10.79 -2.99 -2.40
C TYR A 87 9.68 -2.71 -1.40
N THR A 88 10.05 -2.09 -0.28
CA THR A 88 9.07 -1.51 0.65
C THR A 88 9.59 -0.15 1.09
N GLY A 89 8.73 0.85 1.06
CA GLY A 89 9.10 2.19 1.47
C GLY A 89 8.36 3.28 0.70
N MET A 90 8.72 4.52 0.97
CA MET A 90 8.13 5.68 0.30
C MET A 90 8.73 5.86 -1.08
N LEU A 91 7.89 6.16 -2.05
CA LEU A 91 8.28 6.44 -3.43
C LEU A 91 7.38 7.55 -3.98
N PRO A 92 7.90 8.34 -4.94
CA PRO A 92 7.01 9.20 -5.72
C PRO A 92 5.95 8.34 -6.42
N LEU A 93 4.75 8.86 -6.55
CA LEU A 93 3.63 8.09 -7.12
C LEU A 93 3.99 7.45 -8.46
N LYS A 94 4.59 8.24 -9.36
CA LYS A 94 4.95 7.72 -10.67
C LYS A 94 5.92 6.55 -10.60
N LYS A 95 6.90 6.65 -9.70
CA LYS A 95 7.89 5.58 -9.50
C LYS A 95 7.25 4.32 -8.91
N ALA A 96 6.31 4.51 -7.99
CA ALA A 96 5.59 3.38 -7.40
C ALA A 96 4.79 2.64 -8.47
N ILE A 97 4.12 3.37 -9.34
CA ILE A 97 3.35 2.78 -10.43
C ILE A 97 4.25 2.01 -11.40
N GLU A 98 5.38 2.60 -11.78
CA GLU A 98 6.35 1.94 -12.65
C GLU A 98 6.82 0.62 -12.03
N ARG A 99 7.18 0.66 -10.74
CA ARG A 99 7.65 -0.52 -10.03
C ARG A 99 6.57 -1.60 -9.94
N SER A 100 5.33 -1.20 -9.73
CA SER A 100 4.24 -2.16 -9.63
C SER A 100 4.07 -3.01 -10.88
N ARG A 101 4.39 -2.47 -12.03
CA ARG A 101 4.31 -3.20 -13.29
C ARG A 101 5.40 -4.26 -13.43
N GLU A 102 6.50 -4.08 -12.74
CA GLU A 102 7.62 -5.02 -12.76
C GLU A 102 7.54 -6.05 -11.64
N GLU A 103 6.55 -5.91 -10.76
CA GLU A 103 6.41 -6.79 -9.61
C GLU A 103 5.73 -8.09 -10.01
N ASP A 104 6.44 -9.21 -9.83
CA ASP A 104 5.90 -10.52 -10.21
C ASP A 104 4.90 -11.07 -9.21
N GLU A 105 5.06 -10.73 -7.94
CA GLU A 105 4.31 -11.35 -6.84
C GLU A 105 3.13 -10.53 -6.33
N GLY A 106 2.82 -9.42 -6.96
CA GLY A 106 1.77 -8.54 -6.48
C GLY A 106 2.32 -7.49 -5.51
N CYS A 107 1.57 -6.42 -5.35
CA CYS A 107 1.97 -5.33 -4.47
C CYS A 107 0.77 -4.52 -3.99
N ILE A 108 1.04 -3.69 -2.98
CA ILE A 108 0.07 -2.72 -2.48
C ILE A 108 0.74 -1.35 -2.47
N ILE A 109 0.02 -0.35 -2.97
CA ILE A 109 0.43 1.04 -2.89
C ILE A 109 -0.60 1.78 -2.05
N TYR A 110 -0.16 2.50 -1.03
CA TYR A 110 -1.06 3.36 -0.26
C TYR A 110 -0.73 4.82 -0.54
N CYS A 111 -1.73 5.56 -1.00
CA CYS A 111 -1.56 6.96 -1.40
C CYS A 111 -1.87 7.94 -0.29
N GLY A 112 -2.69 7.55 0.67
CA GLY A 112 -3.21 8.45 1.69
C GLY A 112 -4.71 8.63 1.50
N GLU A 113 -5.34 9.23 2.50
CA GLU A 113 -6.78 9.53 2.46
C GLU A 113 -7.65 8.31 2.16
N GLY A 114 -7.21 7.14 2.61
CA GLY A 114 -7.95 5.90 2.41
C GLY A 114 -7.85 5.32 1.00
N ILE A 115 -7.03 5.90 0.15
CA ILE A 115 -6.92 5.50 -1.26
C ILE A 115 -5.66 4.70 -1.49
N GLY A 116 -5.83 3.58 -2.14
CA GLY A 116 -4.69 2.72 -2.50
C GLY A 116 -4.94 1.94 -3.77
N TYR A 117 -3.97 1.11 -4.07
CA TYR A 117 -3.97 0.29 -5.25
C TYR A 117 -3.32 -1.05 -4.92
N CYS A 118 -3.85 -2.11 -5.47
CA CYS A 118 -3.18 -3.41 -5.38
C CYS A 118 -3.34 -4.18 -6.69
N HIS A 119 -2.39 -5.05 -6.95
CA HIS A 119 -2.53 -6.00 -8.02
C HIS A 119 -2.03 -7.37 -7.57
N THR A 120 -2.49 -8.38 -8.27
CA THR A 120 -2.14 -9.76 -8.01
C THR A 120 -1.44 -10.35 -9.23
N ASP A 121 -0.96 -11.57 -9.08
CA ASP A 121 -0.50 -12.34 -10.23
C ASP A 121 -1.61 -12.54 -11.22
N HIS A 122 -1.22 -12.72 -12.47
CA HIS A 122 -2.18 -12.99 -13.52
C HIS A 122 -2.89 -14.31 -13.28
N GLU A 123 -4.22 -14.22 -13.15
CA GLU A 123 -5.08 -15.38 -13.13
C GLU A 123 -6.10 -15.23 -14.26
N GLU A 124 -6.25 -16.26 -15.04
CA GLU A 124 -7.15 -16.22 -16.19
C GLU A 124 -8.57 -15.90 -15.74
N GLY A 125 -9.17 -14.89 -16.38
CA GLY A 125 -10.55 -14.52 -16.13
C GLY A 125 -10.78 -13.59 -14.94
N ALA A 126 -9.73 -13.21 -14.20
CA ALA A 126 -9.86 -12.31 -13.06
C ALA A 126 -9.26 -10.95 -13.34
N PRO A 127 -9.79 -9.87 -12.77
CA PRO A 127 -9.12 -8.57 -12.84
C PRO A 127 -7.76 -8.64 -12.19
N LEU A 128 -6.76 -8.01 -12.82
CA LEU A 128 -5.39 -8.01 -12.30
C LEU A 128 -5.18 -6.97 -11.22
N ALA A 129 -5.97 -5.91 -11.21
CA ALA A 129 -5.70 -4.74 -10.41
C ALA A 129 -6.97 -4.15 -9.82
N TYR A 130 -6.82 -3.56 -8.63
CA TYR A 130 -7.94 -2.96 -7.92
C TYR A 130 -7.55 -1.63 -7.32
N LEU A 131 -8.46 -0.67 -7.43
CA LEU A 131 -8.40 0.55 -6.65
C LEU A 131 -8.99 0.24 -5.28
N LEU A 132 -8.32 0.69 -4.21
CA LEU A 132 -8.78 0.46 -2.84
C LEU A 132 -9.28 1.78 -2.26
N LYS A 133 -10.49 1.75 -1.68
CA LYS A 133 -11.11 2.95 -1.09
C LYS A 133 -11.67 2.62 0.28
N VAL A 134 -11.12 3.25 1.30
CA VAL A 134 -11.56 3.09 2.69
C VAL A 134 -12.22 4.38 3.14
N LYS A 135 -13.52 4.34 3.41
CA LYS A 135 -14.28 5.55 3.78
C LYS A 135 -13.95 6.07 5.17
N ASN A 136 -13.74 5.16 6.12
CA ASN A 136 -13.46 5.52 7.52
C ASN A 136 -11.97 5.59 7.83
N TYR A 137 -11.16 5.95 6.85
CA TYR A 137 -9.71 5.94 7.00
C TYR A 137 -9.22 6.86 8.13
N ARG A 138 -9.93 7.97 8.39
CA ARG A 138 -9.51 8.90 9.46
C ARG A 138 -9.56 8.26 10.83
N ASP A 139 -10.52 7.38 11.08
CA ASP A 139 -10.62 6.68 12.34
C ASP A 139 -9.47 5.73 12.57
N ILE A 140 -8.89 5.23 11.51
CA ILE A 140 -7.74 4.33 11.56
C ILE A 140 -6.45 5.12 11.59
N GLU A 141 -6.30 6.09 10.70
CA GLU A 141 -5.07 6.90 10.59
C GLU A 141 -4.76 7.70 11.85
N LYS A 142 -5.77 8.12 12.59
CA LYS A 142 -5.54 8.90 13.82
C LYS A 142 -4.74 8.15 14.87
N ASN A 143 -4.67 6.82 14.77
CA ASN A 143 -3.88 6.00 15.69
C ASN A 143 -2.40 5.97 15.31
N TYR A 144 -2.05 6.58 14.17
CA TYR A 144 -0.68 6.59 13.65
C TYR A 144 -0.28 8.03 13.37
N ASP A 145 0.88 8.40 13.84
CA ASP A 145 1.37 9.76 13.68
C ASP A 145 2.13 9.92 12.36
N CYS A 146 1.41 9.72 11.26
CA CYS A 146 1.99 9.83 9.93
C CYS A 146 1.00 10.46 8.95
N THR A 147 1.55 11.07 7.90
CA THR A 147 0.78 11.76 6.86
C THR A 147 1.23 11.26 5.49
N PHE A 148 0.29 10.81 4.69
CA PHE A 148 0.56 10.32 3.34
C PHE A 148 0.12 11.33 2.30
N GLY A 149 0.79 11.30 1.15
CA GLY A 149 0.43 12.13 0.01
C GLY A 149 0.65 13.61 0.22
N THR A 150 1.33 14.01 1.29
CA THR A 150 1.59 15.39 1.63
C THR A 150 3.08 15.63 1.82
N GLU A 151 3.45 16.90 1.97
CA GLU A 151 4.84 17.29 2.22
C GLU A 151 5.29 16.97 3.64
N GLY A 152 4.35 16.72 4.56
CA GLY A 152 4.68 16.51 5.96
C GLY A 152 5.66 15.39 6.21
N ILE A 153 5.55 14.30 5.46
CA ILE A 153 6.45 13.15 5.64
C ILE A 153 7.88 13.51 5.23
N GLU A 154 8.05 14.19 4.09
CA GLU A 154 9.37 14.62 3.65
C GLU A 154 9.99 15.61 4.63
N GLU A 155 9.22 16.58 5.06
CA GLU A 155 9.65 17.56 6.04
C GLU A 155 10.10 16.86 7.32
N TRP A 156 9.33 15.88 7.76
CA TRP A 156 9.65 15.11 8.95
C TRP A 156 10.95 14.36 8.79
N MET A 157 11.17 13.76 7.63
CA MET A 157 12.42 13.04 7.34
C MET A 157 13.62 13.97 7.28
N LEU A 158 13.43 15.19 6.84
CA LEU A 158 14.50 16.18 6.78
C LEU A 158 14.97 16.63 8.15
N HIS A 159 14.10 16.60 9.14
CA HIS A 159 14.44 17.00 10.51
C HIS A 159 15.09 15.90 11.32
N GLU A 160 15.23 14.74 10.73
CA GLU A 160 16.00 13.65 11.29
C GLU A 160 17.49 13.98 11.20
#